data_9c1fee10f2a544668dc52b2a31d4c148
#
_entry.id   9c1fee10f2a544668dc52b2a31d4c148
#
_cell.length_a   1.000
_cell.length_b   1.000
_cell.length_c   1.000
_cell.angle_alpha   90.00
_cell.angle_beta   90.00
_cell.angle_gamma   90.00
#
_symmetry.space_group_name_H-M   'P 1'
#
loop_
_entity.id
_entity.type
_entity.pdbx_description
1 polymer ?
#
loop_
_entity_poly.entity_id
_entity_poly.type
_entity_poly.pdbx_seq_one_letter_code
_entity_poly.pdbx_strand_id
1 'polypeptide(L)'
;LSLDSAVLKEMLFILLKNNCNISPERKTILLLCEIIRNGGSVELSKQCTAVSKQGILRFVWPKNSPDFNEISLKNNMTFSYDGKIYTVNEITEKVTNQNNLVSKKRLGENPVFRTRRAGDRFTYPDRMVTKPLRKVFNQQKIPSEMRDRLLLLAVSDTVLWCEKLGVSLQGKADDTEKLLINIDKEG
;
A
#
# COMPACT_ATOMS: atom_id res chain seq x y z
N LEU A 1 -26.39 -7.28 16.77
CA LEU A 1 -26.81 -6.30 15.76
C LEU A 1 -26.85 -7.03 14.42
N SER A 2 -28.05 -7.40 13.94
CA SER A 2 -28.23 -7.93 12.59
C SER A 2 -28.26 -6.73 11.63
N LEU A 3 -27.21 -6.54 10.86
CA LEU A 3 -27.21 -5.59 9.76
C LEU A 3 -28.27 -5.99 8.72
N ASP A 4 -29.01 -5.00 8.21
CA ASP A 4 -29.91 -5.20 7.08
C ASP A 4 -29.11 -5.81 5.92
N SER A 5 -29.70 -6.81 5.25
CA SER A 5 -29.07 -7.53 4.15
C SER A 5 -28.68 -6.61 2.98
N ALA A 6 -29.42 -5.54 2.74
CA ALA A 6 -29.13 -4.56 1.70
C ALA A 6 -27.88 -3.72 2.06
N VAL A 7 -27.84 -3.25 3.30
CA VAL A 7 -26.69 -2.47 3.82
C VAL A 7 -25.42 -3.30 3.82
N LEU A 8 -25.49 -4.58 4.24
CA LEU A 8 -24.33 -5.47 4.21
C LEU A 8 -23.78 -5.65 2.79
N LYS A 9 -24.65 -5.84 1.81
CA LYS A 9 -24.24 -6.01 0.41
C LYS A 9 -23.54 -4.75 -0.13
N GLU A 10 -24.08 -3.58 0.16
CA GLU A 10 -23.50 -2.31 -0.26
C GLU A 10 -22.14 -2.07 0.40
N MET A 11 -22.03 -2.33 1.71
CA MET A 11 -20.75 -2.26 2.41
C MET A 11 -19.69 -3.19 1.81
N LEU A 12 -20.06 -4.44 1.48
CA LEU A 12 -19.16 -5.40 0.86
C LEU A 12 -18.70 -4.93 -0.53
N PHE A 13 -19.63 -4.36 -1.32
CA PHE A 13 -19.30 -3.81 -2.62
C PHE A 13 -18.26 -2.69 -2.50
N ILE A 14 -18.49 -1.73 -1.60
CA ILE A 14 -17.58 -0.61 -1.34
C ILE A 14 -16.23 -1.11 -0.82
N LEU A 15 -16.22 -2.07 0.11
CA LEU A 15 -15.01 -2.66 0.66
C LEU A 15 -14.15 -3.35 -0.42
N LEU A 16 -14.75 -4.14 -1.29
CA LEU A 16 -14.05 -4.82 -2.37
C LEU A 16 -13.48 -3.83 -3.38
N LYS A 17 -14.27 -2.84 -3.76
CA LYS A 17 -13.84 -1.81 -4.71
C LYS A 17 -12.69 -0.98 -4.14
N ASN A 18 -12.76 -0.57 -2.88
CA ASN A 18 -11.79 0.37 -2.30
C ASN A 18 -10.52 -0.30 -1.74
N ASN A 19 -10.62 -1.55 -1.24
CA ASN A 19 -9.50 -2.21 -0.58
C ASN A 19 -8.87 -3.33 -1.41
N CYS A 20 -9.64 -3.97 -2.28
CA CYS A 20 -9.18 -5.11 -3.07
C CYS A 20 -9.00 -4.77 -4.55
N ASN A 21 -9.45 -3.59 -4.98
CA ASN A 21 -9.52 -3.20 -6.41
C ASN A 21 -10.28 -4.20 -7.27
N ILE A 22 -11.29 -4.84 -6.67
CA ILE A 22 -12.16 -5.83 -7.34
C ILE A 22 -13.52 -5.17 -7.57
N SER A 23 -14.00 -5.18 -8.80
CA SER A 23 -15.39 -4.85 -9.11
C SER A 23 -16.23 -6.13 -8.98
N PRO A 24 -16.91 -6.35 -7.83
CA PRO A 24 -17.52 -7.64 -7.57
C PRO A 24 -18.83 -7.82 -8.36
N GLU A 25 -19.00 -9.02 -8.91
CA GLU A 25 -20.28 -9.45 -9.44
C GLU A 25 -21.28 -9.73 -8.30
N ARG A 26 -22.58 -9.67 -8.63
CA ARG A 26 -23.65 -9.98 -7.67
C ARG A 26 -23.46 -11.36 -6.98
N LYS A 27 -22.99 -12.37 -7.74
CA LYS A 27 -22.71 -13.72 -7.23
C LYS A 27 -21.64 -13.69 -6.14
N THR A 28 -20.57 -12.93 -6.33
CA THR A 28 -19.48 -12.78 -5.35
C THR A 28 -19.97 -12.14 -4.05
N ILE A 29 -20.82 -11.11 -4.14
CA ILE A 29 -21.41 -10.48 -2.95
C ILE A 29 -22.29 -11.46 -2.16
N LEU A 30 -23.09 -12.28 -2.86
CA LEU A 30 -23.94 -13.31 -2.21
C LEU A 30 -23.09 -14.36 -1.49
N LEU A 31 -22.03 -14.87 -2.12
CA LEU A 31 -21.09 -15.81 -1.51
C LEU A 31 -20.40 -15.21 -0.28
N LEU A 32 -20.03 -13.94 -0.32
CA LEU A 32 -19.47 -13.25 0.85
C LEU A 32 -20.47 -13.15 1.99
N CYS A 33 -21.72 -12.83 1.70
CA CYS A 33 -22.78 -12.84 2.73
C CYS A 33 -22.96 -14.22 3.35
N GLU A 34 -22.83 -15.27 2.56
CA GLU A 34 -22.93 -16.66 3.03
C GLU A 34 -21.77 -17.02 3.97
N ILE A 35 -20.52 -16.76 3.58
CA ILE A 35 -19.37 -17.07 4.44
C ILE A 35 -19.32 -16.20 5.70
N ILE A 36 -19.87 -14.99 5.69
CA ILE A 36 -19.97 -14.17 6.90
C ILE A 36 -20.89 -14.82 7.92
N ARG A 37 -21.97 -15.46 7.48
CA ARG A 37 -22.95 -16.14 8.37
C ARG A 37 -22.45 -17.49 8.84
N ASN A 38 -21.88 -18.28 7.92
CA ASN A 38 -21.61 -19.71 8.13
C ASN A 38 -20.11 -19.99 8.37
N GLY A 39 -19.26 -19.01 8.19
CA GLY A 39 -17.81 -19.22 8.11
C GLY A 39 -17.41 -19.77 6.75
N GLY A 40 -16.12 -19.80 6.47
CA GLY A 40 -15.57 -20.35 5.23
C GLY A 40 -14.70 -19.37 4.47
N SER A 41 -14.43 -19.70 3.20
CA SER A 41 -13.59 -18.87 2.33
C SER A 41 -14.13 -18.83 0.91
N VAL A 42 -13.88 -17.70 0.24
CA VAL A 42 -14.23 -17.47 -1.18
C VAL A 42 -13.03 -16.84 -1.86
N GLU A 43 -12.56 -17.46 -2.94
CA GLU A 43 -11.55 -16.86 -3.81
C GLU A 43 -12.18 -15.73 -4.61
N LEU A 44 -11.66 -14.52 -4.45
CA LEU A 44 -12.12 -13.31 -5.12
C LEU A 44 -11.35 -13.06 -6.41
N SER A 45 -10.08 -13.45 -6.39
CA SER A 45 -9.16 -13.40 -7.54
C SER A 45 -8.00 -14.35 -7.27
N LYS A 46 -7.15 -14.61 -8.29
CA LYS A 46 -5.89 -15.37 -8.11
C LYS A 46 -4.99 -14.81 -6.99
N GLN A 47 -5.23 -13.59 -6.57
CA GLN A 47 -4.40 -12.88 -5.59
C GLN A 47 -5.14 -12.47 -4.32
N CYS A 48 -6.41 -12.81 -4.16
CA CYS A 48 -7.18 -12.43 -2.98
C CYS A 48 -8.23 -13.47 -2.65
N THR A 49 -8.22 -13.95 -1.41
CA THR A 49 -9.24 -14.85 -0.85
C THR A 49 -9.91 -14.15 0.34
N ALA A 50 -11.23 -14.13 0.34
CA ALA A 50 -11.99 -13.72 1.52
C ALA A 50 -12.16 -14.92 2.46
N VAL A 51 -11.84 -14.74 3.72
CA VAL A 51 -11.99 -15.78 4.77
C VAL A 51 -12.83 -15.21 5.91
N SER A 52 -13.88 -15.91 6.29
CA SER A 52 -14.68 -15.57 7.45
C SER A 52 -14.51 -16.64 8.55
N LYS A 53 -14.17 -16.18 9.74
CA LYS A 53 -14.07 -17.02 10.93
C LYS A 53 -14.62 -16.27 12.14
N GLN A 54 -15.54 -16.89 12.87
CA GLN A 54 -16.16 -16.30 14.07
C GLN A 54 -16.79 -14.91 13.80
N GLY A 55 -17.45 -14.73 12.64
CA GLY A 55 -18.09 -13.48 12.27
C GLY A 55 -17.13 -12.35 11.80
N ILE A 56 -15.83 -12.64 11.72
CA ILE A 56 -14.82 -11.68 11.24
C ILE A 56 -14.45 -12.04 9.80
N LEU A 57 -14.75 -11.14 8.86
CA LEU A 57 -14.31 -11.24 7.47
C LEU A 57 -12.89 -10.66 7.34
N ARG A 58 -12.02 -11.45 6.72
CA ARG A 58 -10.64 -11.04 6.40
C ARG A 58 -10.36 -11.28 4.93
N PHE A 59 -9.64 -10.38 4.31
CA PHE A 59 -9.08 -10.58 2.97
C PHE A 59 -7.66 -11.07 3.12
N VAL A 60 -7.37 -12.21 2.51
CA VAL A 60 -6.07 -12.87 2.57
C VAL A 60 -5.47 -12.85 1.18
N TRP A 61 -4.29 -12.30 1.05
CA TRP A 61 -3.49 -12.35 -0.17
C TRP A 61 -2.48 -13.48 -0.03
N PRO A 62 -2.18 -14.25 -1.09
CA PRO A 62 -1.12 -15.24 -1.04
C PRO A 62 0.17 -14.61 -0.56
N LYS A 63 0.94 -15.38 0.21
CA LYS A 63 2.21 -14.91 0.80
C LYS A 63 3.26 -14.51 -0.23
N ASN A 64 3.07 -14.91 -1.47
CA ASN A 64 3.92 -14.47 -2.56
C ASN A 64 3.56 -13.01 -2.87
N SER A 65 4.37 -12.09 -2.37
CA SER A 65 4.43 -10.76 -2.96
C SER A 65 4.57 -10.94 -4.48
N PRO A 66 3.86 -10.17 -5.32
CA PRO A 66 4.15 -10.18 -6.73
C PRO A 66 5.66 -10.00 -6.89
N ASP A 67 6.29 -10.86 -7.69
CA ASP A 67 7.72 -10.72 -8.01
C ASP A 67 7.90 -9.32 -8.61
N PHE A 68 8.33 -8.42 -7.78
CA PHE A 68 8.63 -7.06 -8.18
C PHE A 68 10.14 -6.92 -8.29
N ASN A 69 10.59 -6.86 -9.53
CA ASN A 69 11.99 -6.52 -9.81
C ASN A 69 12.22 -5.08 -9.35
N GLU A 70 13.35 -4.85 -8.69
CA GLU A 70 13.73 -3.50 -8.30
C GLU A 70 13.76 -2.57 -9.51
N ILE A 71 13.18 -1.40 -9.36
CA ILE A 71 13.17 -0.37 -10.39
C ILE A 71 14.00 0.80 -9.88
N SER A 72 15.10 1.11 -10.57
CA SER A 72 15.89 2.31 -10.26
C SER A 72 15.04 3.56 -10.45
N LEU A 73 15.09 4.45 -9.49
CA LEU A 73 14.39 5.74 -9.59
C LEU A 73 14.96 6.57 -10.75
N LYS A 74 14.06 7.06 -11.59
CA LYS A 74 14.36 8.03 -12.65
C LYS A 74 13.39 9.20 -12.52
N ASN A 75 13.82 10.37 -12.94
CA ASN A 75 12.91 11.51 -13.05
C ASN A 75 11.88 11.26 -14.15
N ASN A 76 10.63 11.68 -13.91
CA ASN A 76 9.55 11.59 -14.88
C ASN A 76 9.33 10.15 -15.39
N MET A 77 9.16 9.20 -14.45
CA MET A 77 8.91 7.80 -14.78
C MET A 77 7.50 7.38 -14.39
N THR A 78 6.98 6.40 -15.13
CA THR A 78 5.70 5.74 -14.81
C THR A 78 5.89 4.24 -14.87
N PHE A 79 5.31 3.51 -13.93
CA PHE A 79 5.32 2.05 -13.91
C PHE A 79 4.09 1.51 -13.18
N SER A 80 3.71 0.26 -13.48
CA SER A 80 2.61 -0.43 -12.81
C SER A 80 3.14 -1.43 -11.80
N TYR A 81 2.48 -1.49 -10.63
CA TYR A 81 2.73 -2.49 -9.62
C TYR A 81 1.46 -2.75 -8.79
N ASP A 82 1.12 -4.03 -8.59
CA ASP A 82 0.01 -4.47 -7.74
C ASP A 82 -1.35 -3.81 -8.09
N GLY A 83 -1.65 -3.66 -9.40
CA GLY A 83 -2.88 -3.03 -9.91
C GLY A 83 -2.94 -1.52 -9.67
N LYS A 84 -1.79 -0.86 -9.56
CA LYS A 84 -1.66 0.59 -9.41
C LYS A 84 -0.63 1.13 -10.39
N ILE A 85 -0.85 2.35 -10.82
CA ILE A 85 0.10 3.12 -11.64
C ILE A 85 0.82 4.11 -10.71
N TYR A 86 2.13 4.05 -10.70
CA TYR A 86 3.00 4.97 -9.97
C TYR A 86 3.64 5.91 -10.97
N THR A 87 3.46 7.21 -10.75
CA THR A 87 4.07 8.26 -11.56
C THR A 87 4.96 9.11 -10.68
N VAL A 88 6.20 9.29 -11.08
CA VAL A 88 7.18 10.13 -10.37
C VAL A 88 7.51 11.32 -11.25
N ASN A 89 7.12 12.50 -10.81
CA ASN A 89 7.35 13.74 -11.52
C ASN A 89 8.25 14.68 -10.72
N GLU A 90 9.17 15.34 -11.38
CA GLU A 90 9.90 16.46 -10.80
C GLU A 90 9.00 17.69 -10.73
N ILE A 91 8.94 18.32 -9.56
CA ILE A 91 8.11 19.50 -9.34
C ILE A 91 8.91 20.59 -8.62
N THR A 92 8.65 21.83 -9.00
CA THR A 92 9.20 23.04 -8.37
C THR A 92 8.16 23.79 -7.54
N GLU A 93 6.88 23.52 -7.80
CA GLU A 93 5.75 24.19 -7.17
C GLU A 93 5.50 23.70 -5.72
N LYS A 94 4.81 24.56 -4.94
CA LYS A 94 4.34 24.16 -3.60
C LYS A 94 3.11 23.27 -3.75
N VAL A 95 3.20 22.03 -3.24
CA VAL A 95 2.10 21.07 -3.19
C VAL A 95 1.58 20.96 -1.76
N THR A 96 0.26 20.90 -1.62
CA THR A 96 -0.41 20.86 -0.32
C THR A 96 -0.18 19.54 0.42
N ASN A 97 -0.13 18.42 -0.31
CA ASN A 97 0.12 17.10 0.27
C ASN A 97 1.61 16.75 0.22
N GLN A 98 2.27 16.89 1.36
CA GLN A 98 3.72 16.63 1.49
C GLN A 98 4.06 15.14 1.71
N ASN A 99 3.08 14.27 1.92
CA ASN A 99 3.34 12.86 2.26
C ASN A 99 4.02 12.07 1.14
N ASN A 100 3.86 12.51 -0.10
CA ASN A 100 4.45 11.86 -1.28
C ASN A 100 5.53 12.72 -1.95
N LEU A 101 6.04 13.71 -1.24
CA LEU A 101 7.12 14.59 -1.72
C LEU A 101 8.45 14.11 -1.20
N VAL A 102 9.32 13.66 -2.10
CA VAL A 102 10.66 13.20 -1.76
C VAL A 102 11.70 14.24 -2.22
N SER A 103 12.66 14.56 -1.37
CA SER A 103 13.76 15.45 -1.70
C SER A 103 14.70 14.80 -2.70
N LYS A 104 14.92 15.43 -3.84
CA LYS A 104 15.89 14.96 -4.83
C LYS A 104 17.32 14.98 -4.29
N LYS A 105 17.66 15.95 -3.46
CA LYS A 105 19.00 16.10 -2.85
C LYS A 105 19.31 15.00 -1.82
N ARG A 106 18.27 14.40 -1.21
CA ARG A 106 18.42 13.39 -0.15
C ARG A 106 18.29 11.96 -0.66
N LEU A 107 18.15 11.76 -1.96
CA LEU A 107 17.99 10.43 -2.54
C LEU A 107 19.17 9.50 -2.29
N GLY A 108 20.38 10.05 -2.10
CA GLY A 108 21.58 9.23 -1.99
C GLY A 108 21.95 8.54 -3.30
N GLU A 109 22.80 7.52 -3.23
CA GLU A 109 23.21 6.74 -4.39
C GLU A 109 22.26 5.56 -4.64
N ASN A 110 21.89 5.37 -5.89
CA ASN A 110 21.08 4.24 -6.35
C ASN A 110 19.74 4.03 -5.61
N PRO A 111 18.87 5.03 -5.54
CA PRO A 111 17.54 4.86 -4.98
C PRO A 111 16.70 3.93 -5.86
N VAL A 112 16.02 2.96 -5.24
CA VAL A 112 15.21 1.97 -5.94
C VAL A 112 13.81 1.88 -5.36
N PHE A 113 12.83 1.69 -6.23
CA PHE A 113 11.53 1.17 -5.83
C PHE A 113 11.63 -0.33 -5.64
N ARG A 114 11.15 -0.84 -4.52
CA ARG A 114 11.14 -2.26 -4.17
C ARG A 114 10.11 -2.57 -3.08
N THR A 115 9.86 -3.83 -2.84
CA THR A 115 9.15 -4.28 -1.65
C THR A 115 10.09 -4.33 -0.44
N ARG A 116 9.51 -4.53 0.76
CA ARG A 116 10.28 -4.54 1.99
C ARG A 116 11.29 -5.69 2.07
N ARG A 117 12.38 -5.44 2.79
CA ARG A 117 13.41 -6.43 3.12
C ARG A 117 13.67 -6.50 4.64
N ALA A 118 14.27 -7.58 5.07
CA ALA A 118 14.80 -7.66 6.44
C ALA A 118 15.87 -6.58 6.63
N GLY A 119 15.81 -5.88 7.76
CA GLY A 119 16.74 -4.78 8.06
C GLY A 119 16.20 -3.39 7.75
N ASP A 120 15.18 -3.25 6.89
CA ASP A 120 14.62 -1.94 6.53
C ASP A 120 14.26 -1.08 7.74
N ARG A 121 14.66 0.18 7.67
CA ARG A 121 14.48 1.19 8.72
C ARG A 121 13.73 2.40 8.19
N PHE A 122 12.86 2.94 9.02
CA PHE A 122 12.08 4.13 8.71
C PHE A 122 12.20 5.14 9.85
N THR A 123 12.48 6.40 9.53
CA THR A 123 12.54 7.48 10.51
C THR A 123 11.31 8.35 10.37
N TYR A 124 10.57 8.48 11.47
CA TYR A 124 9.40 9.36 11.49
C TYR A 124 9.80 10.83 11.35
N PRO A 125 9.20 11.58 10.40
CA PRO A 125 9.54 12.99 10.17
C PRO A 125 9.30 13.88 11.39
N ASP A 126 8.24 13.60 12.15
CA ASP A 126 7.79 14.45 13.26
C ASP A 126 8.55 14.18 14.57
N ARG A 127 9.06 12.97 14.74
CA ARG A 127 9.64 12.51 16.01
C ARG A 127 11.14 12.27 15.94
N MET A 128 11.74 12.34 14.75
CA MET A 128 13.17 12.03 14.51
C MET A 128 13.61 10.65 15.04
N VAL A 129 12.69 9.71 15.19
CA VAL A 129 12.95 8.37 15.73
C VAL A 129 13.03 7.37 14.61
N THR A 130 14.17 6.71 14.49
CA THR A 130 14.38 5.61 13.55
C THR A 130 13.95 4.28 14.16
N LYS A 131 13.13 3.53 13.46
CA LYS A 131 12.66 2.20 13.87
C LYS A 131 12.79 1.19 12.74
N PRO A 132 12.97 -0.11 13.06
CA PRO A 132 12.78 -1.17 12.08
C PRO A 132 11.39 -1.06 11.44
N LEU A 133 11.30 -1.16 10.12
CA LEU A 133 10.05 -0.97 9.37
C LEU A 133 8.93 -1.90 9.85
N ARG A 134 9.28 -3.13 10.27
CA ARG A 134 8.32 -4.06 10.88
C ARG A 134 7.63 -3.47 12.13
N LYS A 135 8.38 -2.76 13.00
CA LYS A 135 7.81 -2.11 14.18
C LYS A 135 6.91 -0.94 13.80
N VAL A 136 7.29 -0.20 12.75
CA VAL A 136 6.48 0.90 12.20
C VAL A 136 5.14 0.36 11.68
N PHE A 137 5.15 -0.72 10.91
CA PHE A 137 3.93 -1.35 10.41
C PHE A 137 3.00 -1.84 11.53
N ASN A 138 3.56 -2.39 12.62
CA ASN A 138 2.77 -2.78 13.78
C ASN A 138 2.10 -1.57 14.45
N GLN A 139 2.83 -0.47 14.63
CA GLN A 139 2.31 0.76 15.23
C GLN A 139 1.22 1.41 14.37
N GLN A 140 1.38 1.37 13.05
CA GLN A 140 0.39 1.89 12.10
C GLN A 140 -0.73 0.88 11.79
N LYS A 141 -0.76 -0.26 12.51
CA LYS A 141 -1.78 -1.32 12.35
C LYS A 141 -1.92 -1.82 10.91
N ILE A 142 -0.83 -1.79 10.13
CA ILE A 142 -0.83 -2.32 8.77
C ILE A 142 -0.92 -3.85 8.86
N PRO A 143 -1.94 -4.46 8.24
CA PRO A 143 -2.12 -5.91 8.24
C PRO A 143 -0.90 -6.66 7.70
N SER A 144 -0.58 -7.81 8.29
CA SER A 144 0.62 -8.60 7.94
C SER A 144 0.65 -8.97 6.46
N GLU A 145 -0.49 -9.31 5.90
CA GLU A 145 -0.70 -9.74 4.53
C GLU A 145 -0.45 -8.64 3.49
N MET A 146 -0.57 -7.37 3.90
CA MET A 146 -0.30 -6.22 3.04
C MET A 146 1.17 -5.81 3.02
N ARG A 147 1.93 -6.11 4.08
CA ARG A 147 3.27 -5.55 4.32
C ARG A 147 4.29 -5.92 3.24
N ASP A 148 4.17 -7.13 2.70
CA ASP A 148 5.08 -7.65 1.67
C ASP A 148 4.73 -7.11 0.27
N ARG A 149 3.58 -6.45 0.14
CA ARG A 149 3.07 -5.87 -1.11
C ARG A 149 3.23 -4.36 -1.18
N LEU A 150 3.54 -3.70 -0.07
CA LEU A 150 3.73 -2.25 -0.07
C LEU A 150 5.00 -1.87 -0.81
N LEU A 151 4.85 -0.90 -1.72
CA LEU A 151 5.97 -0.34 -2.44
C LEU A 151 6.73 0.64 -1.55
N LEU A 152 8.04 0.57 -1.60
CA LEU A 152 8.99 1.43 -0.94
C LEU A 152 9.89 2.10 -1.96
N LEU A 153 10.28 3.35 -1.70
CA LEU A 153 11.49 3.94 -2.26
C LEU A 153 12.58 3.88 -1.18
N ALA A 154 13.70 3.26 -1.48
CA ALA A 154 14.75 3.02 -0.50
C ALA A 154 16.14 3.14 -1.11
N VAL A 155 17.12 3.44 -0.25
CA VAL A 155 18.56 3.31 -0.52
C VAL A 155 19.13 2.37 0.52
N SER A 156 19.69 1.25 0.08
CA SER A 156 20.13 0.17 0.97
C SER A 156 19.00 -0.27 1.92
N ASP A 157 19.17 -0.14 3.24
CA ASP A 157 18.18 -0.46 4.27
C ASP A 157 17.35 0.77 4.73
N THR A 158 17.65 1.94 4.22
CA THR A 158 16.99 3.20 4.59
C THR A 158 15.80 3.47 3.68
N VAL A 159 14.61 3.45 4.26
CA VAL A 159 13.37 3.75 3.54
C VAL A 159 13.16 5.25 3.49
N LEU A 160 13.12 5.79 2.28
CA LEU A 160 12.87 7.22 2.01
C LEU A 160 11.38 7.53 1.94
N TRP A 161 10.61 6.61 1.34
CA TRP A 161 9.17 6.71 1.21
C TRP A 161 8.53 5.31 1.25
N CYS A 162 7.31 5.23 1.76
CA CYS A 162 6.50 4.01 1.77
C CYS A 162 5.05 4.36 1.47
N GLU A 163 4.41 3.59 0.60
CA GLU A 163 3.06 3.79 0.08
C GLU A 163 2.00 4.13 1.15
N LYS A 164 2.02 3.47 2.30
CA LYS A 164 1.04 3.69 3.38
C LYS A 164 1.54 4.59 4.51
N LEU A 165 2.82 4.89 4.52
CA LEU A 165 3.45 5.70 5.57
C LEU A 165 3.79 7.10 5.10
N GLY A 166 3.92 7.27 3.78
CA GLY A 166 4.43 8.50 3.21
C GLY A 166 5.95 8.61 3.30
N VAL A 167 6.46 9.84 3.27
CA VAL A 167 7.88 10.17 3.28
C VAL A 167 8.48 10.02 4.68
N SER A 168 9.69 9.47 4.77
CA SER A 168 10.50 9.45 5.99
C SER A 168 11.26 10.77 6.19
N LEU A 169 11.86 10.95 7.36
CA LEU A 169 12.73 12.11 7.62
C LEU A 169 13.88 12.20 6.62
N GLN A 170 14.47 11.06 6.25
CA GLN A 170 15.57 11.03 5.26
C GLN A 170 15.11 11.38 3.85
N GLY A 171 13.86 11.05 3.52
CA GLY A 171 13.28 11.41 2.22
C GLY A 171 12.60 12.77 2.19
N LYS A 172 12.35 13.40 3.35
CA LYS A 172 11.56 14.62 3.46
C LYS A 172 12.13 15.74 2.59
N ALA A 173 11.27 16.29 1.74
CA ALA A 173 11.64 17.40 0.89
C ALA A 173 11.85 18.69 1.73
N ASP A 174 12.94 19.37 1.44
CA ASP A 174 13.13 20.78 1.72
C ASP A 174 12.76 21.59 0.46
N ASP A 175 12.87 22.88 0.47
CA ASP A 175 12.11 23.75 -0.43
C ASP A 175 12.55 23.81 -1.92
N THR A 176 13.54 23.08 -2.42
CA THR A 176 14.10 23.38 -3.74
C THR A 176 13.80 22.36 -4.84
N GLU A 177 14.20 21.11 -4.69
CA GLU A 177 14.01 20.10 -5.74
C GLU A 177 13.29 18.88 -5.19
N LYS A 178 12.10 18.63 -5.71
CA LYS A 178 11.17 17.63 -5.19
C LYS A 178 10.73 16.66 -6.26
N LEU A 179 10.57 15.40 -5.87
CA LEU A 179 9.89 14.39 -6.66
C LEU A 179 8.52 14.11 -6.02
N LEU A 180 7.47 14.26 -6.80
CA LEU A 180 6.12 13.88 -6.40
C LEU A 180 5.84 12.46 -6.88
N ILE A 181 5.47 11.58 -5.95
CA ILE A 181 5.04 10.22 -6.24
C ILE A 181 3.51 10.20 -6.23
N ASN A 182 2.90 10.08 -7.40
CA ASN A 182 1.46 9.88 -7.54
C ASN A 182 1.16 8.38 -7.64
N ILE A 183 0.01 8.00 -7.10
CA ILE A 183 -0.49 6.63 -7.12
C ILE A 183 -1.93 6.67 -7.63
N ASP A 184 -2.14 6.14 -8.83
CA ASP A 184 -3.45 6.01 -9.45
C ASP A 184 -3.83 4.54 -9.53
N LYS A 185 -5.13 4.24 -9.61
CA LYS A 185 -5.59 2.88 -9.86
C LYS A 185 -5.47 2.58 -11.35
N GLU A 186 -5.01 1.40 -11.66
CA GLU A 186 -5.14 0.86 -13.01
C GLU A 186 -6.65 0.73 -13.32
N GLY A 187 -7.10 1.37 -14.41
CA GLY A 187 -8.49 1.42 -14.83
C GLY A 187 -9.03 0.07 -15.34
#